data_16f397fab330ba62f07f06256e57dc19
#
_entry.id   16f397fab330ba62f07f06256e57dc19
#
_cell.length_a   1.000
_cell.length_b   1.000
_cell.length_c   1.000
_cell.angle_alpha   90.00
_cell.angle_beta   90.00
_cell.angle_gamma   90.00
#
_symmetry.space_group_name_H-M   'P 1'
#
loop_
_entity.id
_entity.type
_entity.pdbx_description
1 polymer ?
#
loop_
_entity_poly.entity_id
_entity_poly.type
_entity_poly.pdbx_seq_one_letter_code
_entity_poly.pdbx_strand_id
1 'polypeptide(L)'
;VDAVDVSPDALDVARRNVDDYGLADRLDLHESNLFDSLPARQYDVIVCNPPYVNSGSMSALPQEYRHEPELALAGGGDGMDLVRRILEAAPRFLAQEGVLVLEIGHERDFFDAAFPQLSPVWLDTEAASDQLLLLTREQLTP
;
A
#
# COMPACT_ATOMS: atom_id res chain seq x y z
N VAL A 1 -3.60 5.79 -15.00
CA VAL A 1 -3.24 5.42 -13.61
C VAL A 1 -4.12 6.22 -12.68
N ASP A 2 -4.67 5.56 -11.63
CA ASP A 2 -5.30 6.27 -10.52
C ASP A 2 -4.34 6.20 -9.32
N ALA A 3 -4.03 7.34 -8.72
CA ALA A 3 -3.22 7.45 -7.52
C ALA A 3 -4.05 8.05 -6.39
N VAL A 4 -3.91 7.50 -5.20
CA VAL A 4 -4.72 7.89 -4.05
C VAL A 4 -3.87 8.29 -2.86
N ASP A 5 -4.35 9.26 -2.12
CA ASP A 5 -3.86 9.59 -0.79
C ASP A 5 -5.04 10.09 0.06
N VAL A 6 -4.95 9.93 1.36
CA VAL A 6 -5.92 10.44 2.31
C VAL A 6 -5.63 11.89 2.70
N SER A 7 -4.41 12.35 2.47
CA SER A 7 -3.93 13.69 2.81
C SER A 7 -4.11 14.67 1.63
N PRO A 8 -4.94 15.72 1.76
CA PRO A 8 -5.03 16.77 0.76
C PRO A 8 -3.68 17.46 0.50
N ASP A 9 -2.86 17.64 1.53
CA ASP A 9 -1.54 18.28 1.40
C ASP A 9 -0.57 17.41 0.56
N ALA A 10 -0.61 16.08 0.74
CA ALA A 10 0.17 15.16 -0.09
C ALA A 10 -0.32 15.18 -1.55
N LEU A 11 -1.63 15.24 -1.76
CA LEU A 11 -2.22 15.37 -3.10
C LEU A 11 -1.86 16.69 -3.79
N ASP A 12 -1.71 17.79 -3.03
CA ASP A 12 -1.25 19.06 -3.58
C ASP A 12 0.19 18.99 -4.09
N VAL A 13 1.06 18.28 -3.39
CA VAL A 13 2.42 17.99 -3.85
C VAL A 13 2.39 17.08 -5.08
N ALA A 14 1.61 16.01 -5.03
CA ALA A 14 1.45 15.09 -6.15
C ALA A 14 0.95 15.80 -7.42
N ARG A 15 -0.01 16.74 -7.28
CA ARG A 15 -0.53 17.53 -8.40
C ARG A 15 0.55 18.37 -9.08
N ARG A 16 1.43 19.01 -8.29
CA ARG A 16 2.57 19.74 -8.85
C ARG A 16 3.49 18.82 -9.64
N ASN A 17 3.77 17.62 -9.13
CA ASN A 17 4.57 16.64 -9.84
C ASN A 17 3.89 16.18 -11.14
N VAL A 18 2.58 15.95 -11.13
CA VAL A 18 1.82 15.60 -12.33
C VAL A 18 1.94 16.67 -13.39
N ASP A 19 1.83 17.95 -13.00
CA ASP A 19 1.95 19.08 -13.90
C ASP A 19 3.40 19.24 -14.43
N ASP A 20 4.38 19.18 -13.56
CA ASP A 20 5.80 19.35 -13.89
C ASP A 20 6.31 18.26 -14.84
N TYR A 21 5.81 17.05 -14.71
CA TYR A 21 6.17 15.92 -15.59
C TYR A 21 5.20 15.71 -16.76
N GLY A 22 4.18 16.54 -16.92
CA GLY A 22 3.23 16.46 -18.02
C GLY A 22 2.42 15.17 -18.03
N LEU A 23 1.95 14.71 -16.85
CA LEU A 23 1.26 13.43 -16.68
C LEU A 23 -0.27 13.56 -16.59
N ALA A 24 -0.82 14.76 -16.74
CA ALA A 24 -2.25 15.04 -16.52
C ALA A 24 -3.20 14.28 -17.43
N ASP A 25 -2.74 13.79 -18.59
CA ASP A 25 -3.51 13.00 -19.55
C ASP A 25 -3.59 11.50 -19.20
N ARG A 26 -2.82 11.02 -18.23
CA ARG A 26 -2.72 9.59 -17.91
C ARG A 26 -2.60 9.25 -16.43
N LEU A 27 -2.66 10.25 -15.53
CA LEU A 27 -2.63 10.05 -14.09
C LEU A 27 -3.70 10.92 -13.43
N ASP A 28 -4.67 10.27 -12.79
CA ASP A 28 -5.74 10.88 -12.03
C ASP A 28 -5.43 10.77 -10.53
N LEU A 29 -5.58 11.88 -9.80
CA LEU A 29 -5.37 11.94 -8.34
C LEU A 29 -6.70 11.93 -7.62
N HIS A 30 -6.83 11.08 -6.61
CA HIS A 30 -8.05 10.92 -5.81
C HIS A 30 -7.77 11.09 -4.32
N GLU A 31 -8.55 11.92 -3.64
CA GLU A 31 -8.60 11.91 -2.18
C GLU A 31 -9.45 10.73 -1.74
N SER A 32 -8.79 9.71 -1.16
CA SER A 32 -9.43 8.46 -0.78
C SER A 32 -8.72 7.80 0.38
N ASN A 33 -9.48 7.21 1.30
CA ASN A 33 -8.97 6.30 2.29
C ASN A 33 -8.93 4.89 1.67
N LEU A 34 -7.76 4.48 1.15
CA LEU A 34 -7.60 3.28 0.34
C LEU A 34 -8.53 3.34 -0.90
N PHE A 35 -9.46 2.39 -1.02
CA PHE A 35 -10.34 2.24 -2.17
C PHE A 35 -11.69 2.96 -2.05
N ASP A 36 -11.98 3.62 -0.92
CA ASP A 36 -13.33 4.08 -0.56
C ASP A 36 -13.96 5.04 -1.58
N SER A 37 -13.15 5.91 -2.19
CA SER A 37 -13.61 6.92 -3.17
C SER A 37 -13.14 6.65 -4.61
N LEU A 38 -12.50 5.50 -4.86
CA LEU A 38 -12.04 5.16 -6.20
C LEU A 38 -13.21 4.86 -7.16
N PRO A 39 -13.07 5.20 -8.45
CA PRO A 39 -14.04 4.81 -9.45
C PRO A 39 -14.13 3.28 -9.56
N ALA A 40 -15.33 2.78 -9.89
CA ALA A 40 -15.58 1.35 -10.08
C ALA A 40 -14.94 0.86 -11.40
N ARG A 41 -13.63 0.66 -11.38
CA ARG A 41 -12.85 0.07 -12.49
C ARG A 41 -11.92 -1.01 -11.96
N GLN A 42 -11.44 -1.86 -12.86
CA GLN A 42 -10.47 -2.90 -12.53
C GLN A 42 -9.08 -2.53 -13.04
N TYR A 43 -8.07 -2.95 -12.27
CA TYR A 43 -6.66 -2.66 -12.51
C TYR A 43 -5.88 -3.96 -12.74
N ASP A 44 -4.99 -3.97 -13.70
CA ASP A 44 -4.07 -5.10 -13.91
C ASP A 44 -3.02 -5.18 -12.80
N VAL A 45 -2.64 -4.02 -12.25
CA VAL A 45 -1.66 -3.92 -11.16
C VAL A 45 -2.14 -2.89 -10.15
N ILE A 46 -2.14 -3.27 -8.88
CA ILE A 46 -2.28 -2.36 -7.74
C ILE A 46 -0.94 -2.37 -7.01
N VAL A 47 -0.34 -1.19 -6.80
CA VAL A 47 0.88 -1.01 -6.01
C VAL A 47 0.51 -0.24 -4.76
N CYS A 48 0.91 -0.72 -3.59
CA CYS A 48 0.56 -0.11 -2.33
C CYS A 48 1.74 -0.17 -1.34
N ASN A 49 2.01 0.98 -0.71
CA ASN A 49 2.93 1.10 0.42
C ASN A 49 2.16 1.77 1.57
N PRO A 50 1.34 1.01 2.31
CA PRO A 50 0.55 1.55 3.40
C PRO A 50 1.40 1.74 4.66
N PRO A 51 0.98 2.55 5.63
CA PRO A 51 1.55 2.54 6.97
C PRO A 51 1.53 1.12 7.57
N TYR A 52 2.71 0.59 7.92
CA TYR A 52 2.89 -0.78 8.42
C TYR A 52 3.67 -0.86 9.74
N VAL A 53 4.14 0.26 10.27
CA VAL A 53 4.91 0.24 11.52
C VAL A 53 4.00 -0.12 12.69
N ASN A 54 4.32 -1.22 13.38
CA ASN A 54 3.57 -1.65 14.55
C ASN A 54 3.80 -0.71 15.75
N SER A 55 2.87 -0.70 16.71
CA SER A 55 2.89 0.21 17.86
C SER A 55 4.16 0.08 18.72
N GLY A 56 4.75 -1.12 18.80
CA GLY A 56 6.00 -1.35 19.53
C GLY A 56 7.20 -0.70 18.83
N SER A 57 7.28 -0.82 17.52
CA SER A 57 8.36 -0.26 16.70
C SER A 57 8.27 1.26 16.55
N MET A 58 7.09 1.86 16.65
CA MET A 58 6.90 3.31 16.58
C MET A 58 7.78 4.09 17.56
N SER A 59 7.94 3.58 18.78
CA SER A 59 8.77 4.21 19.82
C SER A 59 10.28 4.09 19.56
N ALA A 60 10.69 3.14 18.72
CA ALA A 60 12.08 2.83 18.40
C ALA A 60 12.54 3.38 17.04
N LEU A 61 11.67 4.10 16.32
CA LEU A 61 11.99 4.65 14.99
C LEU A 61 13.21 5.58 15.04
N PRO A 62 14.10 5.49 14.04
CA PRO A 62 15.20 6.44 13.84
C PRO A 62 14.68 7.88 13.74
N GLN A 63 15.56 8.84 14.05
CA GLN A 63 15.19 10.26 14.10
C GLN A 63 14.67 10.79 12.76
N GLU A 64 15.11 10.22 11.66
CA GLU A 64 14.69 10.58 10.28
C GLU A 64 13.19 10.39 10.08
N TYR A 65 12.62 9.29 10.60
CA TYR A 65 11.18 8.99 10.49
C TYR A 65 10.30 9.84 11.42
N ARG A 66 10.88 10.51 12.41
CA ARG A 66 10.12 11.38 13.32
C ARG A 66 9.63 12.68 12.66
N HIS A 67 10.11 12.97 11.46
CA HIS A 67 9.65 14.10 10.65
C HIS A 67 8.48 13.75 9.74
N GLU A 68 8.16 12.45 9.60
CA GLU A 68 6.99 12.01 8.84
C GLU A 68 5.72 12.07 9.71
N PRO A 69 4.55 12.37 9.13
CA PRO A 69 3.29 12.32 9.85
C PRO A 69 3.05 10.92 10.44
N GLU A 70 2.59 10.83 11.67
CA GLU A 70 2.25 9.54 12.32
C GLU A 70 1.26 8.74 11.47
N LEU A 71 0.34 9.42 10.78
CA LEU A 71 -0.63 8.83 9.85
C LEU A 71 0.04 8.06 8.71
N ALA A 72 1.25 8.45 8.31
CA ALA A 72 1.99 7.79 7.23
C ALA A 72 2.80 6.56 7.69
N LEU A 73 2.92 6.33 9.00
CA LEU A 73 3.76 5.28 9.58
C LEU A 73 2.97 4.23 10.36
N ALA A 74 1.95 4.64 11.14
CA ALA A 74 1.26 3.79 12.09
C ALA A 74 0.36 2.75 11.42
N GLY A 75 0.76 1.48 11.50
CA GLY A 75 0.01 0.32 10.97
C GLY A 75 -0.86 -0.41 11.99
N GLY A 76 -1.04 0.15 13.20
CA GLY A 76 -1.83 -0.47 14.26
C GLY A 76 -1.01 -1.33 15.22
N GLY A 77 -1.67 -2.24 15.94
CA GLY A 77 -1.05 -3.06 16.99
C GLY A 77 0.06 -3.96 16.47
N ASP A 78 -0.19 -4.66 15.38
CA ASP A 78 0.74 -5.57 14.69
C ASP A 78 1.26 -5.03 13.34
N GLY A 79 0.94 -3.79 13.00
CA GLY A 79 1.29 -3.20 11.71
C GLY A 79 0.39 -3.60 10.54
N MET A 80 -0.59 -4.49 10.75
CA MET A 80 -1.37 -5.11 9.68
C MET A 80 -2.80 -4.54 9.52
N ASP A 81 -3.18 -3.50 10.25
CA ASP A 81 -4.56 -3.01 10.21
C ASP A 81 -4.99 -2.53 8.81
N LEU A 82 -4.16 -1.75 8.14
CA LEU A 82 -4.43 -1.31 6.76
C LEU A 82 -4.23 -2.43 5.75
N VAL A 83 -3.25 -3.31 5.98
CA VAL A 83 -3.02 -4.48 5.12
C VAL A 83 -4.26 -5.37 5.08
N ARG A 84 -4.93 -5.64 6.22
CA ARG A 84 -6.20 -6.40 6.27
C ARG A 84 -7.26 -5.78 5.37
N ARG A 85 -7.46 -4.46 5.47
CA ARG A 85 -8.43 -3.73 4.64
C ARG A 85 -8.08 -3.76 3.15
N ILE A 86 -6.80 -3.65 2.83
CA ILE A 86 -6.31 -3.72 1.45
C ILE A 86 -6.59 -5.10 0.87
N LEU A 87 -6.20 -6.17 1.56
CA LEU A 87 -6.38 -7.54 1.08
C LEU A 87 -7.87 -7.92 0.92
N GLU A 88 -8.75 -7.41 1.79
CA GLU A 88 -10.20 -7.60 1.70
C GLU A 88 -10.81 -6.87 0.50
N ALA A 89 -10.37 -5.66 0.23
CA ALA A 89 -10.95 -4.81 -0.81
C ALA A 89 -10.36 -5.07 -2.21
N ALA A 90 -9.05 -5.35 -2.31
CA ALA A 90 -8.31 -5.46 -3.56
C ALA A 90 -8.95 -6.40 -4.61
N PRO A 91 -9.56 -7.56 -4.28
CA PRO A 91 -10.17 -8.43 -5.28
C PRO A 91 -11.25 -7.78 -6.13
N ARG A 92 -11.93 -6.75 -5.59
CA ARG A 92 -13.00 -6.01 -6.30
C ARG A 92 -12.43 -5.06 -7.36
N PHE A 93 -11.19 -4.63 -7.15
CA PHE A 93 -10.49 -3.65 -7.98
C PHE A 93 -9.43 -4.30 -8.91
N LEU A 94 -9.06 -5.54 -8.68
CA LEU A 94 -8.14 -6.27 -9.55
C LEU A 94 -8.89 -6.90 -10.75
N ALA A 95 -8.30 -6.78 -11.93
CA ALA A 95 -8.69 -7.55 -13.11
C ALA A 95 -8.52 -9.06 -12.84
N GLN A 96 -9.05 -9.92 -13.72
CA GLN A 96 -9.05 -11.37 -13.52
C GLN A 96 -7.63 -11.94 -13.29
N GLU A 97 -6.65 -11.46 -14.04
CA GLU A 97 -5.23 -11.82 -13.91
C GLU A 97 -4.42 -10.73 -13.20
N GLY A 98 -5.11 -9.83 -12.50
CA GLY A 98 -4.50 -8.69 -11.82
C GLY A 98 -3.71 -9.11 -10.59
N VAL A 99 -2.71 -8.29 -10.26
CA VAL A 99 -1.80 -8.51 -9.13
C VAL A 99 -1.76 -7.31 -8.20
N LEU A 100 -1.62 -7.60 -6.91
CA LEU A 100 -1.32 -6.64 -5.87
C LEU A 100 0.16 -6.74 -5.52
N VAL A 101 0.88 -5.64 -5.59
CA VAL A 101 2.25 -5.49 -5.06
C VAL A 101 2.15 -4.65 -3.80
N LEU A 102 2.60 -5.18 -2.69
CA LEU A 102 2.46 -4.58 -1.37
C LEU A 102 3.82 -4.50 -0.67
N GLU A 103 4.17 -3.31 -0.19
CA GLU A 103 5.31 -3.10 0.70
C GLU A 103 4.84 -3.17 2.16
N ILE A 104 5.59 -3.91 2.98
CA ILE A 104 5.31 -4.07 4.42
C ILE A 104 6.57 -3.89 5.28
N GLY A 105 7.65 -3.39 4.70
CA GLY A 105 8.93 -3.21 5.40
C GLY A 105 9.42 -4.49 6.06
N HIS A 106 9.89 -4.39 7.29
CA HIS A 106 10.42 -5.54 8.06
C HIS A 106 9.35 -6.35 8.81
N GLU A 107 8.06 -6.20 8.47
CA GLU A 107 6.94 -6.80 9.21
C GLU A 107 6.51 -8.18 8.66
N ARG A 108 7.40 -8.90 7.95
CA ARG A 108 7.11 -10.21 7.35
C ARG A 108 6.55 -11.21 8.35
N ASP A 109 7.15 -11.32 9.54
CA ASP A 109 6.70 -12.27 10.57
C ASP A 109 5.28 -11.97 11.03
N PHE A 110 4.90 -10.68 11.11
CA PHE A 110 3.54 -10.26 11.45
C PHE A 110 2.57 -10.55 10.31
N PHE A 111 3.01 -10.39 9.06
CA PHE A 111 2.20 -10.75 7.89
C PHE A 111 1.92 -12.25 7.85
N ASP A 112 2.95 -13.09 7.98
CA ASP A 112 2.83 -14.55 7.95
C ASP A 112 1.94 -15.05 9.10
N ALA A 113 2.03 -14.43 10.27
CA ALA A 113 1.17 -14.76 11.43
C ALA A 113 -0.28 -14.31 11.21
N ALA A 114 -0.51 -13.16 10.59
CA ALA A 114 -1.86 -12.62 10.36
C ALA A 114 -2.59 -13.32 9.19
N PHE A 115 -1.84 -13.82 8.19
CA PHE A 115 -2.38 -14.38 6.95
C PHE A 115 -1.76 -15.74 6.60
N PRO A 116 -1.81 -16.74 7.50
CA PRO A 116 -1.16 -18.03 7.31
C PRO A 116 -1.70 -18.84 6.11
N GLN A 117 -2.85 -18.46 5.58
CA GLN A 117 -3.48 -19.07 4.40
C GLN A 117 -2.96 -18.52 3.07
N LEU A 118 -2.28 -17.38 3.08
CA LEU A 118 -1.74 -16.76 1.88
C LEU A 118 -0.31 -17.27 1.60
N SER A 119 0.02 -17.40 0.34
CA SER A 119 1.36 -17.78 -0.14
C SER A 119 1.87 -16.75 -1.15
N PRO A 120 2.27 -15.55 -0.69
CA PRO A 120 2.74 -14.50 -1.59
C PRO A 120 4.07 -14.88 -2.24
N VAL A 121 4.33 -14.27 -3.40
CA VAL A 121 5.66 -14.25 -3.96
C VAL A 121 6.42 -13.06 -3.33
N TRP A 122 7.49 -13.36 -2.60
CA TRP A 122 8.37 -12.33 -2.06
C TRP A 122 9.28 -11.82 -3.17
N LEU A 123 9.35 -10.50 -3.31
CA LEU A 123 10.13 -9.84 -4.35
C LEU A 123 11.43 -9.30 -3.75
N ASP A 124 12.56 -9.77 -4.26
CA ASP A 124 13.87 -9.22 -3.91
C ASP A 124 14.17 -7.99 -4.77
N THR A 125 14.67 -6.94 -4.14
CA THR A 125 15.19 -5.75 -4.79
C THR A 125 16.65 -5.53 -4.37
N GLU A 126 17.37 -4.66 -5.10
CA GLU A 126 18.74 -4.30 -4.72
C GLU A 126 18.83 -3.65 -3.33
N ALA A 127 17.74 -3.01 -2.88
CA ALA A 127 17.70 -2.26 -1.63
C ALA A 127 17.12 -3.08 -0.46
N ALA A 128 16.30 -4.11 -0.74
CA ALA A 128 15.54 -4.79 0.30
C ALA A 128 15.16 -6.22 -0.10
N SER A 129 15.32 -7.15 0.83
CA SER A 129 14.78 -8.51 0.76
C SER A 129 13.61 -8.64 1.73
N ASP A 130 12.62 -9.48 1.40
CA ASP A 130 11.48 -9.81 2.28
C ASP A 130 10.61 -8.62 2.73
N GLN A 131 10.62 -7.50 2.00
CA GLN A 131 9.85 -6.30 2.32
C GLN A 131 8.70 -6.05 1.33
N LEU A 132 8.81 -6.61 0.13
CA LEU A 132 7.83 -6.50 -0.94
C LEU A 132 7.23 -7.86 -1.23
N LEU A 133 5.93 -7.92 -1.36
CA LEU A 133 5.22 -9.13 -1.72
C LEU A 133 4.26 -8.90 -2.90
N LEU A 134 4.01 -9.96 -3.65
CA LEU A 134 3.05 -9.99 -4.73
C LEU A 134 1.99 -11.07 -4.44
N LEU A 135 0.73 -10.70 -4.59
CA LEU A 135 -0.43 -11.57 -4.51
C LEU A 135 -1.27 -11.43 -5.79
N THR A 136 -1.73 -12.55 -6.32
CA THR A 136 -2.69 -12.54 -7.43
C THR A 136 -4.12 -12.34 -6.90
N ARG A 137 -5.02 -11.86 -7.77
CA ARG A 137 -6.44 -11.79 -7.43
C ARG A 137 -6.99 -13.15 -6.98
N GLU A 138 -6.57 -14.25 -7.62
CA GLU A 138 -7.01 -15.59 -7.30
C GLU A 138 -6.67 -15.98 -5.84
N GLN A 139 -5.47 -15.65 -5.38
CA GLN A 139 -5.04 -15.91 -3.99
C GLN A 139 -5.84 -15.09 -2.96
N LEU A 140 -6.38 -13.93 -3.37
CA LEU A 140 -7.18 -13.04 -2.52
C LEU A 140 -8.68 -13.34 -2.56
N THR A 141 -9.12 -14.22 -3.46
CA THR A 141 -10.53 -14.58 -3.60
C THR A 141 -10.76 -15.92 -2.89
N PRO A 142 -11.64 -15.99 -1.88
CA PRO A 142 -11.95 -17.22 -1.16
C PRO A 142 -12.61 -18.28 -2.04
#